data_1ce218aa5ba00b635fcf9db3e9389370
#
_entry.id   1ce218aa5ba00b635fcf9db3e9389370
#
_cell.length_a   1.000
_cell.length_b   1.000
_cell.length_c   1.000
_cell.angle_alpha   90.00
_cell.angle_beta   90.00
_cell.angle_gamma   90.00
#
_symmetry.space_group_name_H-M   'P 1'
#
loop_
_entity.id
_entity.type
_entity.pdbx_description
1 polymer ?
#
loop_
_entity_poly.entity_id
_entity_poly.type
_entity_poly.pdbx_seq_one_letter_code
_entity_poly.pdbx_strand_id
1 'polypeptide(L)'
;MGTSLLKKVDHVTYACEQGSIERWAWFHIEVEGGTLINRIDDVRPDDPDSSMKIWCIDYGEFGVALIEGIDRAKRSQVTKFVERHGDHSCQHVAYDTYDLEAFQRHMQEHGGTPRGETLVRDDGFGILKQMFARGYDEGDAAEATFPEYVQRPRPGESADDVAITFAEETGKGFYDQIEDAVAAHDEAPFFDFSKMPDDWEVPEPTPKGR
;
A
#
# COMPACT_ATOMS: atom_id res chain seq x y z
N MET A 1 28.46 -8.17 -3.18
CA MET A 1 27.11 -8.57 -2.82
C MET A 1 26.28 -7.30 -2.80
N GLY A 2 25.27 -7.16 -3.67
CA GLY A 2 24.35 -6.03 -3.61
C GLY A 2 23.58 -6.08 -2.30
N THR A 3 23.56 -4.98 -1.57
CA THR A 3 22.67 -4.83 -0.40
C THR A 3 21.22 -4.82 -0.89
N SER A 4 20.35 -5.60 -0.26
CA SER A 4 18.91 -5.53 -0.54
C SER A 4 18.44 -4.10 -0.37
N LEU A 5 17.59 -3.63 -1.29
CA LEU A 5 16.98 -2.30 -1.20
C LEU A 5 15.71 -2.31 -0.31
N LEU A 6 15.08 -3.48 -0.20
CA LEU A 6 13.92 -3.70 0.65
C LEU A 6 14.34 -4.37 1.96
N LYS A 7 13.72 -3.98 3.06
CA LYS A 7 13.96 -4.53 4.40
C LYS A 7 13.04 -5.71 4.70
N LYS A 8 11.73 -5.44 4.69
CA LYS A 8 10.67 -6.37 5.10
C LYS A 8 9.33 -5.98 4.48
N VAL A 9 8.34 -6.80 4.66
CA VAL A 9 6.94 -6.37 4.49
C VAL A 9 6.62 -5.41 5.64
N ASP A 10 6.08 -4.25 5.30
CA ASP A 10 5.57 -3.27 6.27
C ASP A 10 4.14 -3.62 6.65
N HIS A 11 3.25 -3.67 5.65
CA HIS A 11 1.86 -4.09 5.86
C HIS A 11 1.27 -4.73 4.61
N VAL A 12 0.12 -5.40 4.82
CA VAL A 12 -0.73 -5.95 3.76
C VAL A 12 -2.09 -5.27 3.85
N THR A 13 -2.61 -4.80 2.74
CA THR A 13 -3.93 -4.18 2.70
C THR A 13 -4.94 -5.11 2.06
N TYR A 14 -6.00 -5.41 2.79
CA TYR A 14 -7.14 -6.20 2.33
C TYR A 14 -8.37 -5.30 2.14
N ALA A 15 -8.99 -5.41 0.97
CA ALA A 15 -10.23 -4.74 0.65
C ALA A 15 -11.43 -5.61 1.05
N CYS A 16 -12.35 -5.02 1.79
CA CYS A 16 -13.53 -5.68 2.34
C CYS A 16 -14.81 -5.23 1.63
N GLU A 17 -15.77 -6.13 1.48
CA GLU A 17 -17.13 -5.77 1.04
C GLU A 17 -17.77 -4.78 2.02
N GLN A 18 -18.69 -3.97 1.52
CA GLN A 18 -19.44 -3.04 2.37
C GLN A 18 -20.17 -3.78 3.50
N GLY A 19 -19.89 -3.36 4.73
CA GLY A 19 -20.43 -3.97 5.95
C GLY A 19 -19.66 -5.21 6.42
N SER A 20 -18.56 -5.61 5.78
CA SER A 20 -17.80 -6.78 6.18
C SER A 20 -16.52 -6.48 6.99
N ILE A 21 -16.08 -5.23 7.04
CA ILE A 21 -14.83 -4.84 7.72
C ILE A 21 -14.80 -5.25 9.20
N GLU A 22 -15.94 -5.18 9.91
CA GLU A 22 -16.02 -5.56 11.33
C GLU A 22 -15.76 -7.04 11.55
N ARG A 23 -16.28 -7.93 10.70
CA ARG A 23 -16.06 -9.36 10.82
C ARG A 23 -14.61 -9.73 10.52
N TRP A 24 -13.97 -9.04 9.56
CA TRP A 24 -12.56 -9.26 9.26
C TRP A 24 -11.65 -8.68 10.33
N ALA A 25 -12.00 -7.53 10.92
CA ALA A 25 -11.31 -7.01 12.09
C ALA A 25 -11.38 -7.99 13.28
N TRP A 26 -12.57 -8.55 13.53
CA TRP A 26 -12.71 -9.60 14.55
C TRP A 26 -11.79 -10.81 14.27
N PHE A 27 -11.73 -11.28 13.03
CA PHE A 27 -10.84 -12.37 12.64
C PHE A 27 -9.37 -12.03 12.93
N HIS A 28 -8.89 -10.88 12.47
CA HIS A 28 -7.51 -10.47 12.67
C HIS A 28 -7.16 -10.21 14.15
N ILE A 29 -8.11 -9.73 14.95
CA ILE A 29 -7.88 -9.41 16.36
C ILE A 29 -8.03 -10.67 17.24
N GLU A 30 -9.16 -11.35 17.16
CA GLU A 30 -9.50 -12.43 18.09
C GLU A 30 -8.96 -13.79 17.64
N VAL A 31 -8.89 -14.05 16.33
CA VAL A 31 -8.42 -15.35 15.82
C VAL A 31 -6.91 -15.34 15.61
N GLU A 32 -6.38 -14.28 15.02
CA GLU A 32 -4.95 -14.17 14.71
C GLU A 32 -4.14 -13.45 15.80
N GLY A 33 -4.79 -12.78 16.76
CA GLY A 33 -4.13 -12.14 17.90
C GLY A 33 -3.51 -10.78 17.59
N GLY A 34 -3.94 -10.10 16.52
CA GLY A 34 -3.52 -8.74 16.18
C GLY A 34 -4.09 -7.68 17.13
N THR A 35 -3.51 -6.50 17.11
CA THR A 35 -3.97 -5.37 17.93
C THR A 35 -4.48 -4.25 17.03
N LEU A 36 -5.73 -3.83 17.21
CA LEU A 36 -6.24 -2.65 16.50
C LEU A 36 -5.54 -1.39 17.04
N ILE A 37 -4.76 -0.73 16.18
CA ILE A 37 -3.97 0.45 16.56
C ILE A 37 -4.49 1.75 15.97
N ASN A 38 -5.29 1.67 14.89
CA ASN A 38 -5.94 2.85 14.31
C ASN A 38 -7.27 2.47 13.65
N ARG A 39 -8.24 3.39 13.70
CA ARG A 39 -9.55 3.25 13.09
C ARG A 39 -9.99 4.58 12.50
N ILE A 40 -10.08 4.64 11.20
CA ILE A 40 -10.62 5.78 10.45
C ILE A 40 -11.89 5.29 9.75
N ASP A 41 -13.03 5.79 10.16
CA ASP A 41 -14.32 5.35 9.62
C ASP A 41 -14.74 6.10 8.36
N ASP A 42 -14.03 7.17 8.00
CA ASP A 42 -14.24 7.93 6.77
C ASP A 42 -13.02 8.82 6.48
N VAL A 43 -12.25 8.52 5.43
CA VAL A 43 -11.04 9.30 5.08
C VAL A 43 -11.35 10.60 4.34
N ARG A 44 -12.58 10.75 3.83
CA ARG A 44 -13.04 11.94 3.08
C ARG A 44 -14.48 12.32 3.49
N PRO A 45 -14.70 12.74 4.75
CA PRO A 45 -16.06 12.93 5.28
C PRO A 45 -16.87 13.99 4.53
N ASP A 46 -16.20 14.99 3.97
CA ASP A 46 -16.85 16.10 3.23
C ASP A 46 -16.97 15.83 1.72
N ASP A 47 -16.48 14.70 1.21
CA ASP A 47 -16.56 14.37 -0.21
C ASP A 47 -17.93 13.80 -0.56
N PRO A 48 -18.67 14.42 -1.50
CA PRO A 48 -20.00 13.94 -1.86
C PRO A 48 -19.98 12.68 -2.75
N ASP A 49 -18.86 12.35 -3.35
CA ASP A 49 -18.78 11.30 -4.35
C ASP A 49 -18.55 9.93 -3.73
N SER A 50 -17.45 9.75 -3.02
CA SER A 50 -17.10 8.46 -2.39
C SER A 50 -15.96 8.63 -1.37
N SER A 51 -15.75 7.59 -0.56
CA SER A 51 -14.69 7.54 0.42
C SER A 51 -14.33 6.09 0.75
N MET A 52 -13.57 5.89 1.82
CA MET A 52 -13.32 4.57 2.39
C MET A 52 -13.10 4.65 3.90
N LYS A 53 -13.24 3.50 4.57
CA LYS A 53 -12.75 3.26 5.92
C LYS A 53 -11.34 2.68 5.84
N ILE A 54 -10.50 2.92 6.85
CA ILE A 54 -9.22 2.25 7.04
C ILE A 54 -9.08 1.87 8.52
N TRP A 55 -8.88 0.58 8.79
CA TRP A 55 -8.60 0.07 10.13
C TRP A 55 -7.26 -0.64 10.13
N CYS A 56 -6.33 -0.22 11.00
CA CYS A 56 -4.97 -0.73 11.05
C CYS A 56 -4.81 -1.70 12.23
N ILE A 57 -4.29 -2.88 11.94
CA ILE A 57 -4.06 -3.95 12.92
C ILE A 57 -2.56 -4.27 12.91
N ASP A 58 -1.94 -4.24 14.08
CA ASP A 58 -0.52 -4.50 14.27
C ASP A 58 -0.29 -5.92 14.77
N TYR A 59 0.70 -6.60 14.18
CA TYR A 59 1.22 -7.90 14.58
C TYR A 59 2.66 -7.83 15.11
N GLY A 60 3.18 -6.62 15.32
CA GLY A 60 4.55 -6.35 15.77
C GLY A 60 5.57 -6.28 14.64
N GLU A 61 5.73 -7.35 13.87
CA GLU A 61 6.71 -7.39 12.76
C GLU A 61 6.16 -6.84 11.44
N PHE A 62 4.84 -6.85 11.29
CA PHE A 62 4.13 -6.29 10.13
C PHE A 62 2.72 -5.86 10.54
N GLY A 63 2.05 -5.11 9.69
CA GLY A 63 0.66 -4.69 9.90
C GLY A 63 -0.29 -5.25 8.86
N VAL A 64 -1.57 -5.12 9.17
CA VAL A 64 -2.67 -5.32 8.24
C VAL A 64 -3.51 -4.05 8.22
N ALA A 65 -3.82 -3.55 7.03
CA ALA A 65 -4.82 -2.51 6.84
C ALA A 65 -6.07 -3.15 6.23
N LEU A 66 -7.20 -2.99 6.89
CA LEU A 66 -8.51 -3.34 6.33
C LEU A 66 -9.12 -2.08 5.75
N ILE A 67 -9.56 -2.13 4.51
CA ILE A 67 -10.25 -1.03 3.84
C ILE A 67 -11.63 -1.46 3.38
N GLU A 68 -12.60 -0.56 3.51
CA GLU A 68 -13.98 -0.78 3.06
C GLU A 68 -14.48 0.47 2.32
N GLY A 69 -15.05 0.30 1.15
CA GLY A 69 -15.56 1.41 0.35
C GLY A 69 -16.80 2.07 0.96
N ILE A 70 -16.85 3.39 0.87
CA ILE A 70 -18.04 4.20 1.20
C ILE A 70 -18.56 4.80 -0.10
N ASP A 71 -19.60 4.19 -0.64
CA ASP A 71 -20.30 4.70 -1.81
C ASP A 71 -21.24 5.83 -1.42
N ARG A 72 -21.28 6.89 -2.26
CA ARG A 72 -22.19 8.02 -2.13
C ARG A 72 -22.80 8.33 -3.50
N ALA A 73 -22.44 9.46 -4.14
CA ALA A 73 -22.87 9.74 -5.51
C ALA A 73 -22.14 8.85 -6.54
N LYS A 74 -20.95 8.38 -6.20
CA LYS A 74 -20.17 7.44 -7.02
C LYS A 74 -19.78 6.21 -6.20
N ARG A 75 -19.44 5.14 -6.91
CA ARG A 75 -18.82 3.97 -6.30
C ARG A 75 -17.38 4.27 -5.91
N SER A 76 -17.03 3.88 -4.69
CA SER A 76 -15.66 3.90 -4.21
C SER A 76 -14.78 2.97 -5.06
N GLN A 77 -13.52 3.36 -5.28
CA GLN A 77 -12.52 2.49 -5.87
C GLN A 77 -12.35 1.17 -5.10
N VAL A 78 -12.48 1.19 -3.76
CA VAL A 78 -12.43 -0.03 -2.95
C VAL A 78 -13.62 -0.94 -3.26
N THR A 79 -14.82 -0.39 -3.44
CA THR A 79 -16.00 -1.17 -3.85
C THR A 79 -15.79 -1.82 -5.23
N LYS A 80 -15.23 -1.08 -6.20
CA LYS A 80 -14.90 -1.62 -7.53
C LYS A 80 -13.87 -2.76 -7.45
N PHE A 81 -12.83 -2.58 -6.64
CA PHE A 81 -11.82 -3.60 -6.42
C PHE A 81 -12.43 -4.90 -5.88
N VAL A 82 -13.27 -4.79 -4.84
CA VAL A 82 -13.94 -5.95 -4.23
C VAL A 82 -14.90 -6.63 -5.21
N GLU A 83 -15.64 -5.89 -6.04
CA GLU A 83 -16.49 -6.47 -7.07
C GLU A 83 -15.74 -7.36 -8.05
N ARG A 84 -14.49 -7.00 -8.32
CA ARG A 84 -13.63 -7.78 -9.23
C ARG A 84 -12.95 -8.95 -8.53
N HIS A 85 -12.46 -8.77 -7.32
CA HIS A 85 -11.57 -9.71 -6.65
C HIS A 85 -12.22 -10.51 -5.51
N GLY A 86 -13.37 -10.04 -5.01
CA GLY A 86 -14.09 -10.65 -3.87
C GLY A 86 -13.71 -10.00 -2.55
N ASP A 87 -14.48 -10.37 -1.52
CA ASP A 87 -14.31 -9.88 -0.17
C ASP A 87 -12.99 -10.32 0.46
N HIS A 88 -12.35 -9.43 1.22
CA HIS A 88 -11.07 -9.66 1.88
C HIS A 88 -9.93 -10.03 0.90
N SER A 89 -9.96 -9.48 -0.29
CA SER A 89 -8.88 -9.68 -1.25
C SER A 89 -7.72 -8.73 -1.00
N CYS A 90 -6.49 -9.24 -1.13
CA CYS A 90 -5.28 -8.41 -1.01
C CYS A 90 -5.24 -7.38 -2.15
N GLN A 91 -5.32 -6.09 -1.79
CA GLN A 91 -5.20 -5.01 -2.76
C GLN A 91 -3.75 -4.65 -3.02
N HIS A 92 -2.95 -4.50 -1.95
CA HIS A 92 -1.52 -4.21 -2.08
C HIS A 92 -0.71 -4.77 -0.92
N VAL A 93 0.57 -4.90 -1.18
CA VAL A 93 1.59 -5.19 -0.16
C VAL A 93 2.56 -4.01 -0.12
N ALA A 94 2.77 -3.48 1.07
CA ALA A 94 3.75 -2.44 1.32
C ALA A 94 5.08 -3.02 1.80
N TYR A 95 6.16 -2.52 1.23
CA TYR A 95 7.53 -2.93 1.55
C TYR A 95 8.30 -1.77 2.18
N ASP A 96 8.86 -1.99 3.38
CA ASP A 96 9.77 -1.03 4.00
C ASP A 96 11.13 -1.02 3.28
N THR A 97 11.63 0.18 3.03
CA THR A 97 12.88 0.44 2.31
C THR A 97 13.94 1.00 3.24
N TYR A 98 15.22 0.80 2.90
CA TYR A 98 16.33 1.47 3.59
C TYR A 98 16.44 2.96 3.20
N ASP A 99 16.14 3.25 1.95
CA ASP A 99 16.16 4.60 1.35
C ASP A 99 15.19 4.60 0.17
N LEU A 100 14.03 5.22 0.36
CA LEU A 100 12.96 5.21 -0.64
C LEU A 100 13.36 5.92 -1.93
N GLU A 101 14.15 7.00 -1.82
CA GLU A 101 14.58 7.74 -3.01
C GLU A 101 15.60 6.94 -3.83
N ALA A 102 16.52 6.25 -3.15
CA ALA A 102 17.48 5.36 -3.83
C ALA A 102 16.75 4.15 -4.45
N PHE A 103 15.76 3.60 -3.75
CA PHE A 103 14.90 2.55 -4.27
C PHE A 103 14.13 3.01 -5.51
N GLN A 104 13.49 4.18 -5.46
CA GLN A 104 12.72 4.73 -6.57
C GLN A 104 13.58 4.93 -7.83
N ARG A 105 14.79 5.48 -7.67
CA ARG A 105 15.73 5.60 -8.81
C ARG A 105 16.06 4.25 -9.41
N HIS A 106 16.45 3.28 -8.58
CA HIS A 106 16.77 1.93 -9.02
C HIS A 106 15.59 1.26 -9.75
N MET A 107 14.39 1.35 -9.18
CA MET A 107 13.16 0.83 -9.78
C MET A 107 12.90 1.43 -11.16
N GLN A 108 13.01 2.77 -11.30
CA GLN A 108 12.79 3.46 -12.56
C GLN A 108 13.85 3.12 -13.63
N GLU A 109 15.11 2.95 -13.22
CA GLU A 109 16.18 2.49 -14.11
C GLU A 109 15.92 1.09 -14.70
N HIS A 110 15.14 0.27 -13.97
CA HIS A 110 14.77 -1.08 -14.37
C HIS A 110 13.34 -1.20 -14.92
N GLY A 111 12.69 -0.09 -15.26
CA GLY A 111 11.40 -0.08 -15.94
C GLY A 111 10.16 -0.01 -15.03
N GLY A 112 10.34 0.10 -13.72
CA GLY A 112 9.24 0.31 -12.79
C GLY A 112 8.73 1.76 -12.82
N THR A 113 7.44 1.96 -12.63
CA THR A 113 6.80 3.28 -12.70
C THR A 113 5.99 3.57 -11.44
N PRO A 114 6.28 4.66 -10.71
CA PRO A 114 5.46 5.09 -9.59
C PRO A 114 4.10 5.60 -10.09
N ARG A 115 3.11 5.57 -9.20
CA ARG A 115 1.82 6.21 -9.40
C ARG A 115 1.81 7.56 -8.71
N GLY A 116 2.10 8.61 -9.35
CA GLY A 116 2.14 9.94 -8.75
C GLY A 116 3.42 10.22 -7.94
N GLU A 117 3.34 11.20 -7.07
CA GLU A 117 4.46 11.69 -6.28
C GLU A 117 4.64 10.91 -4.97
N THR A 118 5.86 10.88 -4.46
CA THR A 118 6.14 10.36 -3.11
C THR A 118 5.47 11.26 -2.08
N LEU A 119 4.62 10.68 -1.25
CA LEU A 119 4.02 11.38 -0.11
C LEU A 119 5.06 11.46 1.02
N VAL A 120 5.24 12.64 1.57
CA VAL A 120 6.15 12.89 2.71
C VAL A 120 5.36 13.57 3.80
N ARG A 121 5.23 12.92 4.95
CA ARG A 121 4.41 13.40 6.05
C ARG A 121 5.10 13.16 7.39
N ASP A 122 4.88 14.09 8.32
CA ASP A 122 5.14 13.85 9.73
C ASP A 122 3.84 13.34 10.36
N ASP A 123 3.81 12.08 10.73
CA ASP A 123 2.64 11.42 11.33
C ASP A 123 2.64 11.50 12.88
N GLY A 124 3.51 12.33 13.45
CA GLY A 124 3.68 12.47 14.90
C GLY A 124 4.72 11.51 15.49
N PHE A 125 5.23 10.57 14.68
CA PHE A 125 6.27 9.59 15.04
C PHE A 125 7.55 9.79 14.22
N GLY A 126 7.63 10.85 13.42
CA GLY A 126 8.71 11.18 12.50
C GLY A 126 8.26 11.18 11.03
N ILE A 127 9.22 11.38 10.14
CA ILE A 127 8.93 11.50 8.72
C ILE A 127 8.67 10.13 8.08
N LEU A 128 7.41 9.88 7.72
CA LEU A 128 7.00 8.79 6.86
C LEU A 128 7.10 9.23 5.39
N LYS A 129 7.76 8.42 4.56
CA LYS A 129 7.72 8.54 3.10
C LYS A 129 6.98 7.36 2.50
N GLN A 130 6.12 7.62 1.54
CA GLN A 130 5.27 6.61 0.89
C GLN A 130 5.25 6.82 -0.61
N MET A 131 5.37 5.74 -1.37
CA MET A 131 5.27 5.73 -2.82
C MET A 131 4.38 4.57 -3.25
N PHE A 132 3.32 4.88 -3.97
CA PHE A 132 2.50 3.88 -4.63
C PHE A 132 3.01 3.62 -6.04
N ALA A 133 3.00 2.37 -6.45
CA ALA A 133 3.27 2.01 -7.83
C ALA A 133 1.96 1.86 -8.62
N ARG A 134 2.06 1.76 -9.93
CA ARG A 134 0.95 1.35 -10.79
C ARG A 134 0.60 -0.12 -10.53
N GLY A 135 -0.53 -0.58 -11.06
CA GLY A 135 -0.91 -1.98 -11.02
C GLY A 135 0.11 -2.90 -11.70
N TYR A 136 0.17 -4.14 -11.26
CA TYR A 136 1.04 -5.15 -11.91
C TYR A 136 0.63 -5.42 -13.35
N ASP A 137 -0.66 -5.35 -13.63
CA ASP A 137 -1.24 -5.57 -14.95
C ASP A 137 -1.78 -4.26 -15.53
N GLU A 138 -1.93 -4.22 -16.86
CA GLU A 138 -2.64 -3.16 -17.56
C GLU A 138 -4.14 -3.20 -17.20
N GLY A 139 -4.75 -2.05 -16.93
CA GLY A 139 -6.18 -1.95 -16.63
C GLY A 139 -6.56 -0.81 -15.69
N ASP A 140 -7.82 -0.78 -15.29
CA ASP A 140 -8.38 0.24 -14.41
C ASP A 140 -7.62 0.28 -13.07
N ALA A 141 -7.11 1.44 -12.71
CA ALA A 141 -6.36 1.67 -11.49
C ALA A 141 -7.14 1.29 -10.21
N ALA A 142 -8.48 1.41 -10.23
CA ALA A 142 -9.33 1.02 -9.11
C ALA A 142 -9.44 -0.50 -8.92
N GLU A 143 -9.20 -1.27 -10.00
CA GLU A 143 -9.30 -2.73 -9.98
C GLU A 143 -7.94 -3.42 -9.87
N ALA A 144 -6.85 -2.67 -9.96
CA ALA A 144 -5.50 -3.23 -9.99
C ALA A 144 -4.98 -3.59 -8.60
N THR A 145 -4.24 -4.71 -8.50
CA THR A 145 -3.33 -4.97 -7.39
C THR A 145 -1.99 -4.29 -7.67
N PHE A 146 -1.35 -3.73 -6.67
CA PHE A 146 -0.12 -2.96 -6.85
C PHE A 146 0.82 -3.06 -5.65
N PRO A 147 2.12 -2.79 -5.79
CA PRO A 147 3.01 -2.65 -4.66
C PRO A 147 3.03 -1.22 -4.10
N GLU A 148 3.21 -1.11 -2.80
CA GLU A 148 3.55 0.12 -2.12
C GLU A 148 4.95 0.03 -1.55
N TYR A 149 5.63 1.17 -1.46
CA TYR A 149 6.97 1.26 -0.86
C TYR A 149 6.99 2.38 0.16
N VAL A 150 7.46 2.06 1.35
CA VAL A 150 7.52 3.01 2.47
C VAL A 150 8.94 3.14 2.99
N GLN A 151 9.21 4.27 3.59
CA GLN A 151 10.35 4.46 4.47
C GLN A 151 9.83 4.98 5.80
N ARG A 152 9.88 4.12 6.82
CA ARG A 152 9.54 4.49 8.19
C ARG A 152 10.68 5.31 8.81
N PRO A 153 10.38 6.17 9.81
CA PRO A 153 11.40 6.84 10.59
C PRO A 153 12.40 5.85 11.17
N ARG A 154 13.66 6.27 11.31
CA ARG A 154 14.69 5.42 11.89
C ARG A 154 14.56 5.38 13.41
N PRO A 155 14.94 4.27 14.07
CA PRO A 155 15.05 4.24 15.53
C PRO A 155 15.91 5.41 16.04
N GLY A 156 15.35 6.21 16.95
CA GLY A 156 15.98 7.43 17.47
C GLY A 156 15.62 8.71 16.72
N GLU A 157 14.93 8.64 15.58
CA GLU A 157 14.29 9.79 14.91
C GLU A 157 12.85 10.01 15.41
N SER A 158 12.26 9.01 16.05
CA SER A 158 10.99 9.10 16.76
C SER A 158 11.12 8.58 18.19
N ALA A 159 10.27 9.10 19.08
CA ALA A 159 10.40 8.85 20.51
C ALA A 159 10.02 7.42 20.95
N ASP A 160 9.32 6.65 20.12
CA ASP A 160 8.81 5.31 20.43
C ASP A 160 8.87 4.39 19.21
N ASP A 161 8.74 3.09 19.42
CA ASP A 161 8.60 2.10 18.36
C ASP A 161 7.44 2.49 17.45
N VAL A 162 7.75 2.69 16.18
CA VAL A 162 6.79 3.22 15.20
C VAL A 162 5.71 2.17 14.95
N ALA A 163 4.51 2.45 15.42
CA ALA A 163 3.34 1.64 15.12
C ALA A 163 3.10 1.62 13.60
N ILE A 164 2.68 0.47 13.06
CA ILE A 164 2.33 0.33 11.65
C ILE A 164 0.93 0.91 11.44
N THR A 165 0.86 2.23 11.40
CA THR A 165 -0.36 3.02 11.25
C THR A 165 -0.12 4.22 10.33
N PHE A 166 -1.20 4.88 9.96
CA PHE A 166 -1.18 6.09 9.13
C PHE A 166 -2.02 7.19 9.79
N ALA A 167 -1.59 8.43 9.62
CA ALA A 167 -2.45 9.57 9.89
C ALA A 167 -3.63 9.60 8.88
N GLU A 168 -4.70 10.29 9.23
CA GLU A 168 -5.90 10.42 8.38
C GLU A 168 -5.55 11.01 7.01
N GLU A 169 -4.71 12.05 6.98
CA GLU A 169 -4.24 12.68 5.74
C GLU A 169 -3.45 11.72 4.84
N THR A 170 -2.77 10.72 5.43
CA THR A 170 -2.06 9.70 4.67
C THR A 170 -3.03 8.77 3.97
N GLY A 171 -4.07 8.31 4.69
CA GLY A 171 -5.15 7.52 4.10
C GLY A 171 -5.90 8.25 2.99
N LYS A 172 -6.18 9.55 3.20
CA LYS A 172 -6.76 10.42 2.18
C LYS A 172 -5.86 10.55 0.96
N GLY A 173 -4.56 10.80 1.15
CA GLY A 173 -3.61 10.95 0.04
C GLY A 173 -3.47 9.67 -0.80
N PHE A 174 -3.53 8.51 -0.18
CA PHE A 174 -3.60 7.23 -0.87
C PHE A 174 -4.86 7.11 -1.74
N TYR A 175 -6.02 7.40 -1.15
CA TYR A 175 -7.29 7.34 -1.87
C TYR A 175 -7.31 8.30 -3.07
N ASP A 176 -6.86 9.54 -2.86
CA ASP A 176 -6.82 10.58 -3.90
C ASP A 176 -5.95 10.16 -5.09
N GLN A 177 -4.77 9.57 -4.87
CA GLN A 177 -3.89 9.13 -5.97
C GLN A 177 -4.52 8.08 -6.88
N ILE A 178 -5.33 7.17 -6.34
CA ILE A 178 -6.03 6.19 -7.17
C ILE A 178 -7.20 6.85 -7.90
N GLU A 179 -7.98 7.72 -7.25
CA GLU A 179 -9.07 8.45 -7.91
C GLU A 179 -8.53 9.33 -9.06
N ASP A 180 -7.38 9.99 -8.86
CA ASP A 180 -6.72 10.77 -9.90
C ASP A 180 -6.26 9.89 -11.08
N ALA A 181 -5.73 8.69 -10.81
CA ALA A 181 -5.34 7.75 -11.85
C ALA A 181 -6.55 7.22 -12.63
N VAL A 182 -7.65 6.90 -11.94
CA VAL A 182 -8.92 6.51 -12.57
C VAL A 182 -9.45 7.65 -13.47
N ALA A 183 -9.45 8.88 -12.96
CA ALA A 183 -9.91 10.05 -13.72
C ALA A 183 -9.03 10.35 -14.95
N ALA A 184 -7.74 10.07 -14.84
CA ALA A 184 -6.77 10.23 -15.94
C ALA A 184 -6.76 9.07 -16.93
N HIS A 185 -7.51 7.99 -16.70
CA HIS A 185 -7.42 6.73 -17.45
C HIS A 185 -5.98 6.19 -17.51
N ASP A 186 -5.26 6.24 -16.39
CA ASP A 186 -3.90 5.72 -16.27
C ASP A 186 -3.94 4.20 -16.07
N GLU A 187 -4.07 3.48 -17.19
CA GLU A 187 -4.20 2.03 -17.26
C GLU A 187 -2.85 1.32 -17.50
N ALA A 188 -1.76 2.08 -17.59
CA ALA A 188 -0.45 1.52 -17.86
C ALA A 188 0.05 0.66 -16.67
N PRO A 189 0.71 -0.48 -16.94
CA PRO A 189 1.22 -1.34 -15.89
C PRO A 189 2.39 -0.71 -15.14
N PHE A 190 2.66 -1.22 -13.93
CA PHE A 190 3.80 -0.82 -13.12
C PHE A 190 5.13 -1.06 -13.83
N PHE A 191 5.25 -2.15 -14.57
CA PHE A 191 6.52 -2.64 -15.09
C PHE A 191 6.46 -2.85 -16.61
N ASP A 192 7.55 -2.45 -17.28
CA ASP A 192 7.74 -2.65 -18.72
C ASP A 192 8.82 -3.73 -18.95
N PHE A 193 8.39 -4.94 -19.29
CA PHE A 193 9.30 -6.06 -19.60
C PHE A 193 10.17 -5.83 -20.83
N SER A 194 9.89 -4.83 -21.66
CA SER A 194 10.79 -4.48 -22.77
C SER A 194 12.15 -3.97 -22.31
N LYS A 195 12.28 -3.62 -21.01
CA LYS A 195 13.54 -3.23 -20.37
C LYS A 195 14.41 -4.42 -19.94
N MET A 196 13.86 -5.64 -19.96
CA MET A 196 14.65 -6.84 -19.67
C MET A 196 15.67 -7.09 -20.80
N PRO A 197 16.97 -7.20 -20.51
CA PRO A 197 17.94 -7.51 -21.53
C PRO A 197 17.66 -8.86 -22.20
N ASP A 198 17.84 -8.94 -23.52
CA ASP A 198 17.62 -10.19 -24.30
C ASP A 198 18.57 -11.32 -23.86
N ASP A 199 19.72 -10.98 -23.30
CA ASP A 199 20.75 -11.88 -22.81
C ASP A 199 20.73 -12.08 -21.27
N TRP A 200 19.66 -11.65 -20.60
CA TRP A 200 19.53 -11.85 -19.16
C TRP A 200 19.38 -13.35 -18.83
N GLU A 201 20.23 -13.81 -17.95
CA GLU A 201 20.19 -15.17 -17.42
C GLU A 201 19.85 -15.17 -15.93
N VAL A 202 19.11 -16.20 -15.50
CA VAL A 202 18.81 -16.39 -14.08
C VAL A 202 20.13 -16.66 -13.34
N PRO A 203 20.50 -15.82 -12.36
CA PRO A 203 21.72 -16.04 -11.60
C PRO A 203 21.66 -17.33 -10.78
N GLU A 204 22.82 -17.95 -10.56
CA GLU A 204 22.93 -19.11 -9.68
C GLU A 204 22.49 -18.75 -8.24
N PRO A 205 21.73 -19.65 -7.58
CA PRO A 205 21.31 -19.43 -6.21
C PRO A 205 22.52 -19.22 -5.28
N THR A 206 22.52 -18.12 -4.56
CA THR A 206 23.51 -17.88 -3.50
C THR A 206 22.99 -18.44 -2.18
N PRO A 207 23.58 -19.52 -1.62
CA PRO A 207 23.16 -20.05 -0.34
C PRO A 207 23.31 -18.96 0.74
N LYS A 208 22.22 -18.63 1.46
CA LYS A 208 22.36 -17.81 2.67
C LYS A 208 23.12 -18.63 3.69
N GLY A 209 24.26 -18.12 4.16
CA GLY A 209 24.96 -18.67 5.32
C GLY A 209 23.98 -18.76 6.49
N ARG A 210 23.90 -19.93 7.13
CA ARG A 210 23.14 -20.14 8.37
C ARG A 210 23.81 -19.44 9.53
#